data_8ff0c00aa31b8f2577156c8a19403c54
#
_entry.id   8ff0c00aa31b8f2577156c8a19403c54
#
_cell.length_a   1.000
_cell.length_b   1.000
_cell.length_c   1.000
_cell.angle_alpha   90.00
_cell.angle_beta   90.00
_cell.angle_gamma   90.00
#
_symmetry.space_group_name_H-M   'P 1'
#
loop_
_entity.id
_entity.type
_entity.pdbx_description
1 polymer ?
#
loop_
_entity_poly.entity_id
_entity_poly.type
_entity_poly.pdbx_seq_one_letter_code
_entity_poly.pdbx_strand_id
1 'polypeptide(L)'
;MRREPHPFSGAIYEAIGDGLVRVDDPAKGKSGVFRYDGTWIEGELTHADPQLLLYVGGPDLPPGRDVYWGFLPPLEDEKTTMPAGGTLRAFENAGSQPPKVVGRYVGDPGVETPEGMRSSSHVPQDFLLENDRKRELLPAVYWKEAPYPGGPAKVPVARYHDKRFHDLEVEHIWKKVWQMVCREDDIPEVGDYHLYEIAHLQYLVVRTGPNEIKAHVNACLHRGRQLRECHGKKATEFRCPYHGWTWNIDGSMRLMTAEWDFPGVREDVSQLAGAKVHTWGGFVFINPDPDAIPFEEYTGPEMLEHYAKIKLQNRYKQADIVKVIRANWKVAMEAFLEGWHTLATHPQMLLAGTEVTDGRYDVFGNWGRLGHLTSGAASPNRGIIPSREQVLESHRATADFNREFLRGLIGEEVEQFTDAELNETSFSNLFPNFSPWGGWGRIVYRFRPSGDNPDECLMHVMLLAPWAEGKPKPPPREQRFLGPDDPWTLAPELGSLAKIFEQDCRNIPEIHVGLKTKQPPYIWYSAYQESVIRAFHDNYARRLGLAEGE
;
A
#
# COMPACT_ATOMS: atom_id res chain seq x y z
N MET A 1 -9.36 -18.93 21.27
CA MET A 1 -9.56 -17.54 21.78
C MET A 1 -8.22 -16.84 21.70
N ARG A 2 -8.19 -15.62 21.12
CA ARG A 2 -6.94 -14.87 20.95
C ARG A 2 -6.52 -14.29 22.30
N ARG A 3 -5.20 -14.32 22.55
CA ARG A 3 -4.58 -13.80 23.76
C ARG A 3 -3.24 -13.16 23.41
N GLU A 4 -3.08 -11.87 23.72
CA GLU A 4 -1.92 -11.09 23.36
C GLU A 4 -1.39 -10.29 24.56
N PRO A 5 -0.08 -10.27 24.81
CA PRO A 5 0.53 -9.37 25.78
C PRO A 5 0.75 -7.99 25.15
N HIS A 6 0.51 -6.95 25.91
CA HIS A 6 0.87 -5.60 25.50
C HIS A 6 2.39 -5.40 25.56
N PRO A 7 3.05 -4.94 24.49
CA PRO A 7 4.52 -4.95 24.36
C PRO A 7 5.24 -4.06 25.38
N PHE A 8 4.59 -3.00 25.87
CA PHE A 8 5.21 -2.06 26.82
C PHE A 8 4.79 -2.28 28.26
N SER A 9 3.51 -2.58 28.54
CA SER A 9 3.01 -2.75 29.91
C SER A 9 3.05 -4.18 30.41
N GLY A 10 3.11 -5.17 29.52
CA GLY A 10 2.96 -6.58 29.87
C GLY A 10 1.54 -6.99 30.26
N ALA A 11 0.56 -6.08 30.14
CA ALA A 11 -0.84 -6.42 30.37
C ALA A 11 -1.31 -7.46 29.34
N ILE A 12 -2.10 -8.45 29.80
CA ILE A 12 -2.59 -9.54 28.96
C ILE A 12 -4.01 -9.23 28.50
N TYR A 13 -4.22 -9.24 27.21
CA TYR A 13 -5.51 -9.07 26.54
C TYR A 13 -6.01 -10.45 26.09
N GLU A 14 -7.19 -10.84 26.51
CA GLU A 14 -7.79 -12.14 26.18
C GLU A 14 -9.22 -11.97 25.70
N ALA A 15 -9.51 -12.44 24.48
CA ALA A 15 -10.87 -12.48 23.97
C ALA A 15 -11.71 -13.47 24.79
N ILE A 16 -12.86 -13.03 25.31
CA ILE A 16 -13.76 -13.86 26.11
C ILE A 16 -15.11 -14.12 25.44
N GLY A 17 -15.25 -13.73 24.17
CA GLY A 17 -16.46 -13.91 23.36
C GLY A 17 -17.29 -12.63 23.25
N ASP A 18 -18.21 -12.60 22.30
CA ASP A 18 -19.17 -11.51 22.06
C ASP A 18 -18.54 -10.09 21.93
N GLY A 19 -17.33 -10.03 21.37
CA GLY A 19 -16.58 -8.78 21.24
C GLY A 19 -16.03 -8.22 22.55
N LEU A 20 -15.99 -9.06 23.60
CA LEU A 20 -15.45 -8.70 24.91
C LEU A 20 -14.00 -9.18 25.07
N VAL A 21 -13.20 -8.36 25.73
CA VAL A 21 -11.79 -8.60 26.02
C VAL A 21 -11.56 -8.41 27.52
N ARG A 22 -11.02 -9.43 28.18
CA ARG A 22 -10.46 -9.32 29.53
C ARG A 22 -9.04 -8.77 29.40
N VAL A 23 -8.72 -7.80 30.22
CA VAL A 23 -7.38 -7.25 30.36
C VAL A 23 -6.91 -7.40 31.79
N ASP A 24 -5.80 -8.13 31.97
CA ASP A 24 -5.13 -8.32 33.24
C ASP A 24 -3.81 -7.54 33.22
N ASP A 25 -3.67 -6.55 34.08
CA ASP A 25 -2.45 -5.73 34.23
C ASP A 25 -1.69 -6.17 35.49
N PRO A 26 -0.67 -7.02 35.36
CA PRO A 26 0.08 -7.55 36.51
C PRO A 26 0.91 -6.46 37.20
N ALA A 27 1.32 -5.42 36.51
CA ALA A 27 2.10 -4.32 37.09
C ALA A 27 1.23 -3.47 38.04
N LYS A 28 -0.07 -3.39 37.79
CA LYS A 28 -1.02 -2.66 38.65
C LYS A 28 -1.80 -3.60 39.60
N GLY A 29 -1.72 -4.91 39.37
CA GLY A 29 -2.52 -5.90 40.11
C GLY A 29 -4.04 -5.75 39.88
N LYS A 30 -4.43 -5.23 38.69
CA LYS A 30 -5.83 -4.92 38.35
C LYS A 30 -6.24 -5.63 37.08
N SER A 31 -7.54 -5.94 37.02
CA SER A 31 -8.17 -6.47 35.81
C SER A 31 -9.44 -5.69 35.45
N GLY A 32 -9.82 -5.77 34.14
CA GLY A 32 -11.07 -5.19 33.66
C GLY A 32 -11.57 -5.92 32.42
N VAL A 33 -12.83 -5.75 32.11
CA VAL A 33 -13.48 -6.25 30.92
C VAL A 33 -13.89 -5.05 30.06
N PHE A 34 -13.57 -5.14 28.77
CA PHE A 34 -13.83 -4.09 27.81
C PHE A 34 -14.53 -4.67 26.57
N ARG A 35 -15.29 -3.86 25.87
CA ARG A 35 -15.67 -4.13 24.49
C ARG A 35 -14.51 -3.78 23.56
N TYR A 36 -14.40 -4.45 22.43
CA TYR A 36 -13.31 -4.19 21.46
C TYR A 36 -13.26 -2.74 20.95
N ASP A 37 -14.37 -1.99 21.03
CA ASP A 37 -14.41 -0.56 20.67
C ASP A 37 -13.78 0.36 21.72
N GLY A 38 -13.37 -0.18 22.86
CA GLY A 38 -12.76 0.54 23.97
C GLY A 38 -13.71 0.80 25.14
N THR A 39 -15.00 0.46 25.02
CA THR A 39 -15.99 0.66 26.09
C THR A 39 -15.66 -0.22 27.29
N TRP A 40 -15.42 0.39 28.45
CA TRP A 40 -15.27 -0.32 29.71
C TRP A 40 -16.61 -0.93 30.18
N ILE A 41 -16.60 -2.17 30.61
CA ILE A 41 -17.78 -2.91 31.06
C ILE A 41 -17.75 -3.10 32.58
N GLU A 42 -16.65 -3.66 33.12
CA GLU A 42 -16.51 -3.93 34.55
C GLU A 42 -15.05 -4.11 34.95
N GLY A 43 -14.79 -4.17 36.27
CA GLY A 43 -13.47 -4.41 36.85
C GLY A 43 -12.79 -3.15 37.38
N GLU A 44 -11.61 -3.33 38.01
CA GLU A 44 -10.86 -2.23 38.62
C GLU A 44 -9.95 -1.50 37.59
N LEU A 45 -9.60 -2.15 36.50
CA LEU A 45 -8.88 -1.54 35.38
C LEU A 45 -9.89 -0.85 34.45
N THR A 46 -9.88 0.47 34.40
CA THR A 46 -10.87 1.27 33.67
C THR A 46 -10.36 1.79 32.32
N HIS A 47 -9.08 1.58 32.01
CA HIS A 47 -8.44 2.01 30.75
C HIS A 47 -7.56 0.89 30.21
N ALA A 48 -7.66 0.64 28.92
CA ALA A 48 -6.85 -0.33 28.19
C ALA A 48 -6.50 0.22 26.81
N ASP A 49 -5.47 -0.33 26.17
CA ASP A 49 -5.07 0.07 24.84
C ASP A 49 -6.18 -0.25 23.82
N PRO A 50 -6.76 0.74 23.13
CA PRO A 50 -7.91 0.54 22.27
C PRO A 50 -7.57 -0.23 20.97
N GLN A 51 -6.33 -0.15 20.51
CA GLN A 51 -5.91 -0.86 19.30
C GLN A 51 -5.73 -2.34 19.57
N LEU A 52 -5.18 -2.67 20.74
CA LEU A 52 -5.06 -4.08 21.15
C LEU A 52 -6.41 -4.69 21.51
N LEU A 53 -7.34 -3.91 22.09
CA LEU A 53 -8.73 -4.35 22.26
C LEU A 53 -9.38 -4.69 20.94
N LEU A 54 -9.23 -3.84 19.91
CA LEU A 54 -9.76 -4.07 18.56
C LEU A 54 -9.11 -5.30 17.90
N TYR A 55 -7.79 -5.43 18.01
CA TYR A 55 -7.07 -6.57 17.43
C TYR A 55 -7.49 -7.91 18.03
N VAL A 56 -7.66 -7.95 19.37
CA VAL A 56 -7.99 -9.18 20.13
C VAL A 56 -9.47 -9.53 20.05
N GLY A 57 -10.36 -8.58 20.26
CA GLY A 57 -11.82 -8.81 20.39
C GLY A 57 -12.66 -8.33 19.21
N GLY A 58 -12.07 -7.64 18.23
CA GLY A 58 -12.78 -7.15 17.05
C GLY A 58 -13.23 -8.26 16.09
N PRO A 59 -13.83 -7.90 14.95
CA PRO A 59 -14.31 -8.86 13.97
C PRO A 59 -13.27 -9.91 13.60
N ASP A 60 -13.67 -11.17 13.54
CA ASP A 60 -12.79 -12.29 13.25
C ASP A 60 -12.85 -12.73 11.80
N LEU A 61 -11.74 -13.29 11.33
CA LEU A 61 -11.64 -13.99 10.06
C LEU A 61 -12.25 -15.40 10.17
N PRO A 62 -12.69 -16.00 9.06
CA PRO A 62 -13.07 -17.40 9.04
C PRO A 62 -11.93 -18.30 9.55
N PRO A 63 -12.26 -19.46 10.16
CA PRO A 63 -11.26 -20.40 10.65
C PRO A 63 -10.20 -20.74 9.58
N GLY A 64 -8.93 -20.73 9.99
CA GLY A 64 -7.79 -21.01 9.11
C GLY A 64 -7.33 -19.84 8.20
N ARG A 65 -8.01 -18.70 8.27
CA ARG A 65 -7.62 -17.49 7.50
C ARG A 65 -6.86 -16.45 8.31
N ASP A 66 -6.81 -16.57 9.64
CA ASP A 66 -6.01 -15.70 10.50
C ASP A 66 -4.54 -16.14 10.51
N VAL A 67 -3.90 -16.03 9.37
CA VAL A 67 -2.49 -16.36 9.14
C VAL A 67 -1.80 -15.19 8.47
N TYR A 68 -0.49 -15.10 8.68
CA TYR A 68 0.31 -14.06 8.04
C TYR A 68 0.11 -14.09 6.52
N TRP A 69 -0.18 -12.96 5.90
CA TRP A 69 -0.54 -12.85 4.48
C TRP A 69 0.53 -13.41 3.52
N GLY A 70 1.80 -13.44 3.95
CA GLY A 70 2.89 -14.10 3.23
C GLY A 70 2.71 -15.61 3.09
N PHE A 71 1.95 -16.24 3.98
CA PHE A 71 1.72 -17.69 4.05
C PHE A 71 0.25 -18.07 3.89
N LEU A 72 -0.57 -17.19 3.32
CA LEU A 72 -1.99 -17.47 3.11
C LEU A 72 -2.17 -18.77 2.33
N PRO A 73 -2.90 -19.76 2.89
CA PRO A 73 -3.29 -20.93 2.12
C PRO A 73 -4.21 -20.48 0.98
N PRO A 74 -4.19 -21.19 -0.15
CA PRO A 74 -5.17 -21.00 -1.20
C PRO A 74 -6.58 -21.07 -0.63
N LEU A 75 -7.54 -20.38 -1.23
CA LEU A 75 -8.95 -20.61 -0.98
C LEU A 75 -9.29 -22.05 -1.44
N GLU A 76 -10.31 -22.69 -0.85
CA GLU A 76 -10.60 -24.14 -0.92
C GLU A 76 -10.56 -24.79 -2.31
N ASP A 77 -10.62 -24.01 -3.37
CA ASP A 77 -10.54 -24.48 -4.75
C ASP A 77 -9.10 -24.69 -5.26
N GLU A 78 -8.08 -24.32 -4.51
CA GLU A 78 -6.66 -24.44 -4.87
C GLU A 78 -5.98 -25.46 -3.98
N LYS A 79 -5.78 -26.68 -4.49
CA LYS A 79 -5.01 -27.73 -3.80
C LYS A 79 -3.51 -27.41 -3.84
N THR A 80 -3.04 -26.59 -2.93
CA THR A 80 -1.62 -26.50 -2.59
C THR A 80 -1.44 -26.94 -1.14
N THR A 81 -0.76 -28.04 -0.94
CA THR A 81 -0.33 -28.48 0.39
C THR A 81 0.73 -27.51 0.89
N MET A 82 0.36 -26.72 1.89
CA MET A 82 1.33 -25.98 2.71
C MET A 82 2.26 -27.01 3.37
N PRO A 83 3.58 -26.73 3.49
CA PRO A 83 4.42 -27.54 4.37
C PRO A 83 3.83 -27.45 5.78
N ALA A 84 3.43 -28.61 6.31
CA ALA A 84 2.96 -28.68 7.68
C ALA A 84 4.10 -28.24 8.61
N GLY A 85 3.94 -27.08 9.29
CA GLY A 85 4.91 -26.61 10.26
C GLY A 85 5.40 -25.18 10.13
N GLY A 86 4.92 -24.41 9.17
CA GLY A 86 5.17 -22.95 9.07
C GLY A 86 4.39 -22.14 10.09
N THR A 87 4.29 -22.62 11.31
CA THR A 87 3.89 -21.77 12.44
C THR A 87 5.04 -20.84 12.79
N LEU A 88 4.69 -19.63 13.11
CA LEU A 88 5.49 -18.52 13.64
C LEU A 88 6.52 -18.86 14.75
N ARG A 89 7.18 -20.03 14.71
CA ARG A 89 8.20 -20.44 15.70
C ARG A 89 9.47 -19.61 15.68
N ALA A 90 9.72 -18.86 14.61
CA ALA A 90 10.81 -17.88 14.60
C ALA A 90 10.57 -16.74 15.62
N PHE A 91 9.33 -16.53 16.05
CA PHE A 91 8.96 -15.49 16.98
C PHE A 91 8.75 -15.97 18.43
N GLU A 92 8.68 -17.28 18.68
CA GLU A 92 8.54 -17.82 20.03
C GLU A 92 9.82 -17.74 20.88
N ASN A 93 10.98 -17.47 20.26
CA ASN A 93 12.27 -17.39 20.96
C ASN A 93 12.73 -15.96 21.30
N ALA A 94 11.96 -14.92 21.03
CA ALA A 94 12.17 -13.62 21.64
C ALA A 94 11.85 -13.74 23.13
N GLY A 95 12.91 -13.94 23.94
CA GLY A 95 12.84 -14.36 25.33
C GLY A 95 11.75 -13.66 26.14
N SER A 96 11.06 -14.47 26.92
CA SER A 96 9.97 -14.14 27.83
C SER A 96 10.34 -13.25 29.02
N GLN A 97 11.17 -12.23 28.82
CA GLN A 97 11.35 -11.19 29.82
C GLN A 97 10.26 -10.14 29.63
N PRO A 98 9.53 -9.77 30.69
CA PRO A 98 8.58 -8.66 30.60
C PRO A 98 9.35 -7.42 30.14
N PRO A 99 8.79 -6.66 29.18
CA PRO A 99 9.45 -5.47 28.65
C PRO A 99 9.72 -4.51 29.82
N LYS A 100 10.99 -4.13 30.01
CA LYS A 100 11.28 -2.96 30.83
C LYS A 100 10.69 -1.78 30.09
N VAL A 101 9.76 -1.08 30.71
CA VAL A 101 9.34 0.24 30.24
C VAL A 101 10.59 1.11 30.27
N VAL A 102 11.17 1.32 29.09
CA VAL A 102 12.26 2.26 28.94
C VAL A 102 11.59 3.63 28.98
N GLY A 103 11.84 4.40 30.03
CA GLY A 103 11.26 5.74 30.21
C GLY A 103 11.79 6.79 29.24
N ARG A 104 12.44 6.38 28.15
CA ARG A 104 12.93 7.26 27.08
C ARG A 104 12.84 6.53 25.75
N TYR A 105 12.25 7.20 24.78
CA TYR A 105 12.27 6.80 23.38
C TYR A 105 13.61 7.21 22.76
N VAL A 106 14.02 6.49 21.73
CA VAL A 106 15.12 6.94 20.89
C VAL A 106 14.69 8.27 20.26
N GLY A 107 15.53 9.31 20.43
CA GLY A 107 15.16 10.69 20.08
C GLY A 107 14.66 11.55 21.24
N ASP A 108 14.49 10.98 22.45
CA ASP A 108 14.23 11.77 23.65
C ASP A 108 15.40 12.73 23.95
N PRO A 109 15.15 13.86 24.64
CA PRO A 109 16.19 14.81 25.04
C PRO A 109 17.38 14.12 25.72
N GLY A 110 18.54 14.26 25.13
CA GLY A 110 19.80 13.64 25.57
C GLY A 110 20.22 12.39 24.80
N VAL A 111 19.45 11.96 23.81
CA VAL A 111 19.91 11.02 22.77
C VAL A 111 20.21 11.86 21.53
N GLU A 112 21.49 12.09 21.24
CA GLU A 112 21.90 12.91 20.10
C GLU A 112 21.55 12.19 18.79
N THR A 113 20.72 12.84 17.98
CA THR A 113 20.53 12.48 16.58
C THR A 113 20.80 13.70 15.72
N PRO A 114 21.67 13.61 14.72
CA PRO A 114 21.86 14.69 13.77
C PRO A 114 20.53 15.06 13.11
N GLU A 115 20.25 16.35 12.97
CA GLU A 115 19.05 16.86 12.31
C GLU A 115 18.95 16.28 10.88
N GLY A 116 17.80 15.68 10.54
CA GLY A 116 17.54 15.07 9.23
C GLY A 116 18.20 13.69 9.01
N MET A 117 18.85 13.13 10.01
CA MET A 117 19.50 11.81 9.95
C MET A 117 18.68 10.74 10.68
N ARG A 118 18.93 9.47 10.37
CA ARG A 118 18.36 8.32 11.09
C ARG A 118 18.55 8.44 12.59
N SER A 119 17.46 8.45 13.33
CA SER A 119 17.51 8.60 14.78
C SER A 119 18.05 7.36 15.50
N SER A 120 18.17 6.20 14.87
CA SER A 120 18.57 5.02 15.63
C SER A 120 18.71 3.73 14.84
N SER A 121 19.32 3.73 13.71
CA SER A 121 19.72 2.41 13.22
C SER A 121 20.79 1.85 14.17
N HIS A 122 20.35 1.01 15.09
CA HIS A 122 21.26 0.29 16.00
C HIS A 122 22.24 -0.57 15.19
N VAL A 123 21.76 -1.12 14.06
CA VAL A 123 22.60 -1.79 13.07
C VAL A 123 22.37 -1.13 11.72
N PRO A 124 23.33 -0.38 11.17
CA PRO A 124 23.21 0.21 9.86
C PRO A 124 22.89 -0.84 8.80
N GLN A 125 21.96 -0.53 7.90
CA GLN A 125 21.63 -1.45 6.81
C GLN A 125 22.86 -1.81 5.97
N ASP A 126 23.79 -0.86 5.79
CA ASP A 126 25.07 -1.10 5.10
C ASP A 126 25.86 -2.25 5.70
N PHE A 127 25.84 -2.41 7.03
CA PHE A 127 26.49 -3.55 7.68
C PHE A 127 25.89 -4.89 7.21
N LEU A 128 24.56 -4.96 7.02
CA LEU A 128 23.89 -6.16 6.53
C LEU A 128 24.20 -6.40 5.05
N LEU A 129 24.19 -5.34 4.24
CA LEU A 129 24.54 -5.41 2.81
C LEU A 129 26.01 -5.85 2.62
N GLU A 130 26.93 -5.31 3.42
CA GLU A 130 28.36 -5.69 3.40
C GLU A 130 28.61 -7.15 3.77
N ASN A 131 27.77 -7.71 4.64
CA ASN A 131 27.85 -9.08 5.12
C ASN A 131 26.86 -10.03 4.44
N ASP A 132 26.19 -9.59 3.36
CA ASP A 132 25.31 -10.43 2.56
C ASP A 132 26.11 -11.58 1.91
N ARG A 133 25.57 -12.80 1.99
CA ARG A 133 26.22 -14.01 1.47
C ARG A 133 26.32 -14.05 -0.06
N LYS A 134 25.53 -13.22 -0.75
CA LYS A 134 25.49 -13.09 -2.22
C LYS A 134 25.64 -11.62 -2.64
N ARG A 135 26.49 -10.90 -1.93
CA ARG A 135 26.73 -9.46 -2.10
C ARG A 135 26.97 -9.04 -3.55
N GLU A 136 27.64 -9.89 -4.33
CA GLU A 136 27.95 -9.63 -5.73
C GLU A 136 26.71 -9.60 -6.64
N LEU A 137 25.57 -10.13 -6.16
CA LEU A 137 24.29 -10.13 -6.87
C LEU A 137 23.38 -8.96 -6.45
N LEU A 138 23.76 -8.17 -5.44
CA LEU A 138 22.95 -7.05 -4.98
C LEU A 138 22.79 -5.99 -6.08
N PRO A 139 21.56 -5.56 -6.40
CA PRO A 139 21.34 -4.40 -7.27
C PRO A 139 21.98 -3.14 -6.68
N ALA A 140 22.53 -2.28 -7.54
CA ALA A 140 23.23 -1.07 -7.10
C ALA A 140 22.32 -0.13 -6.30
N VAL A 141 21.02 -0.15 -6.55
CA VAL A 141 20.03 0.68 -5.84
C VAL A 141 19.94 0.38 -4.33
N TYR A 142 20.37 -0.81 -3.87
CA TYR A 142 20.42 -1.11 -2.43
C TYR A 142 21.52 -0.32 -1.71
N TRP A 143 22.59 0.03 -2.42
CA TRP A 143 23.70 0.84 -1.89
C TRP A 143 23.45 2.34 -1.96
N LYS A 144 22.45 2.76 -2.76
CA LYS A 144 22.12 4.19 -2.91
C LYS A 144 21.32 4.66 -1.70
N GLU A 145 21.83 5.69 -1.04
CA GLU A 145 21.11 6.47 -0.04
C GLU A 145 20.69 7.80 -0.66
N ALA A 146 19.42 8.13 -0.50
CA ALA A 146 18.84 9.38 -0.96
C ALA A 146 17.94 9.99 0.12
N PRO A 147 18.49 10.33 1.29
CA PRO A 147 17.73 10.98 2.33
C PRO A 147 17.16 12.30 1.82
N TYR A 148 15.94 12.63 2.19
CA TYR A 148 15.29 13.86 1.77
C TYR A 148 15.19 14.87 2.92
N PRO A 149 16.17 15.77 3.08
CA PRO A 149 16.16 16.76 4.16
C PRO A 149 15.21 17.94 3.87
N GLY A 150 14.74 18.05 2.62
CA GLY A 150 13.87 19.12 2.16
C GLY A 150 12.38 18.91 2.49
N GLY A 151 11.56 19.63 1.75
CA GLY A 151 10.10 19.59 1.84
C GLY A 151 9.53 20.30 3.07
N PRO A 152 8.21 20.53 3.09
CA PRO A 152 7.56 21.29 4.16
C PRO A 152 7.56 20.49 5.47
N ALA A 153 8.05 21.11 6.56
CA ALA A 153 7.91 20.57 7.91
C ALA A 153 6.46 20.67 8.43
N LYS A 154 5.64 21.51 7.82
CA LYS A 154 4.23 21.70 8.12
C LYS A 154 3.43 21.89 6.83
N VAL A 155 2.25 21.32 6.78
CA VAL A 155 1.33 21.39 5.64
C VAL A 155 -0.02 21.90 6.11
N PRO A 156 -0.65 22.86 5.40
CA PRO A 156 -1.98 23.34 5.75
C PRO A 156 -3.01 22.22 5.69
N VAL A 157 -3.86 22.12 6.72
CA VAL A 157 -4.94 21.13 6.76
C VAL A 157 -5.95 21.30 5.62
N ALA A 158 -6.06 22.50 5.06
CA ALA A 158 -6.93 22.80 3.92
C ALA A 158 -6.66 21.89 2.71
N ARG A 159 -5.41 21.43 2.50
CA ARG A 159 -5.06 20.50 1.42
C ARG A 159 -5.84 19.17 1.48
N TYR A 160 -6.45 18.84 2.63
CA TYR A 160 -7.11 17.55 2.86
C TYR A 160 -8.64 17.61 2.83
N HIS A 161 -9.24 18.80 2.98
CA HIS A 161 -10.69 18.89 3.06
C HIS A 161 -11.30 20.05 2.25
N ASP A 162 -10.48 21.01 1.77
CA ASP A 162 -10.98 22.09 0.95
C ASP A 162 -11.13 21.63 -0.51
N LYS A 163 -12.33 21.79 -1.05
CA LYS A 163 -12.66 21.42 -2.43
C LYS A 163 -11.76 22.13 -3.46
N ARG A 164 -11.27 23.33 -3.16
CA ARG A 164 -10.32 24.02 -4.03
C ARG A 164 -9.09 23.16 -4.34
N PHE A 165 -8.52 22.49 -3.33
CA PHE A 165 -7.36 21.62 -3.56
C PHE A 165 -7.72 20.38 -4.34
N HIS A 166 -8.91 19.80 -4.11
CA HIS A 166 -9.41 18.71 -4.94
C HIS A 166 -9.52 19.13 -6.42
N ASP A 167 -10.08 20.31 -6.71
CA ASP A 167 -10.21 20.81 -8.07
C ASP A 167 -8.84 21.07 -8.72
N LEU A 168 -7.87 21.61 -7.97
CA LEU A 168 -6.48 21.76 -8.42
C LEU A 168 -5.80 20.40 -8.67
N GLU A 169 -6.07 19.38 -7.86
CA GLU A 169 -5.58 18.02 -8.09
C GLU A 169 -6.08 17.45 -9.41
N VAL A 170 -7.35 17.68 -9.76
CA VAL A 170 -7.89 17.23 -11.05
C VAL A 170 -7.11 17.85 -12.20
N GLU A 171 -6.90 19.18 -12.15
CA GLU A 171 -6.27 19.91 -13.26
C GLU A 171 -4.76 19.66 -13.36
N HIS A 172 -4.05 19.57 -12.24
CA HIS A 172 -2.60 19.57 -12.20
C HIS A 172 -1.96 18.23 -11.85
N ILE A 173 -2.74 17.27 -11.33
CA ILE A 173 -2.28 15.91 -11.04
C ILE A 173 -3.01 14.92 -11.94
N TRP A 174 -4.32 14.71 -11.75
CA TRP A 174 -5.04 13.63 -12.43
C TRP A 174 -5.09 13.75 -13.96
N LYS A 175 -4.98 14.97 -14.50
CA LYS A 175 -4.84 15.22 -15.94
C LYS A 175 -3.40 15.26 -16.44
N LYS A 176 -2.37 15.17 -15.56
CA LYS A 176 -1.00 15.52 -15.90
C LYS A 176 0.08 14.49 -15.56
N VAL A 177 -0.24 13.45 -14.81
CA VAL A 177 0.74 12.47 -14.33
C VAL A 177 0.41 11.05 -14.73
N TRP A 178 1.43 10.19 -14.72
CA TRP A 178 1.23 8.76 -14.89
C TRP A 178 0.49 8.16 -13.70
N GLN A 179 -0.57 7.37 -13.97
CA GLN A 179 -1.44 6.77 -12.98
C GLN A 179 -1.64 5.29 -13.31
N MET A 180 -1.54 4.42 -12.29
CA MET A 180 -1.85 3.02 -12.45
C MET A 180 -3.37 2.82 -12.55
N VAL A 181 -3.80 2.11 -13.58
CA VAL A 181 -5.21 1.83 -13.88
C VAL A 181 -5.63 0.46 -13.38
N CYS A 182 -5.00 -0.58 -13.93
CA CYS A 182 -5.33 -1.97 -13.70
C CYS A 182 -4.10 -2.85 -13.93
N ARG A 183 -4.25 -4.15 -13.80
CA ARG A 183 -3.25 -5.09 -14.30
C ARG A 183 -3.59 -5.53 -15.72
N GLU A 184 -2.57 -5.95 -16.46
CA GLU A 184 -2.77 -6.55 -17.80
C GLU A 184 -3.68 -7.78 -17.74
N ASP A 185 -3.69 -8.50 -16.60
CA ASP A 185 -4.56 -9.65 -16.33
C ASP A 185 -6.05 -9.30 -16.26
N ASP A 186 -6.40 -8.03 -16.06
CA ASP A 186 -7.79 -7.57 -16.05
C ASP A 186 -8.36 -7.43 -17.46
N ILE A 187 -7.47 -7.26 -18.46
CA ILE A 187 -7.78 -7.10 -19.88
C ILE A 187 -6.90 -8.03 -20.73
N PRO A 188 -6.96 -9.37 -20.53
CA PRO A 188 -6.05 -10.31 -21.16
C PRO A 188 -6.24 -10.47 -22.68
N GLU A 189 -7.48 -10.32 -23.17
CA GLU A 189 -7.84 -10.60 -24.56
C GLU A 189 -8.15 -9.30 -25.34
N VAL A 190 -7.98 -9.35 -26.67
CA VAL A 190 -8.37 -8.23 -27.55
C VAL A 190 -9.85 -7.94 -27.39
N GLY A 191 -10.18 -6.67 -27.14
CA GLY A 191 -11.54 -6.21 -26.86
C GLY A 191 -11.90 -6.19 -25.38
N ASP A 192 -11.07 -6.77 -24.48
CA ASP A 192 -11.26 -6.59 -23.05
C ASP A 192 -10.92 -5.16 -22.65
N TYR A 193 -11.74 -4.57 -21.78
CA TYR A 193 -11.54 -3.19 -21.36
C TYR A 193 -11.83 -2.98 -19.88
N HIS A 194 -11.07 -2.07 -19.28
CA HIS A 194 -11.23 -1.59 -17.91
C HIS A 194 -11.76 -0.16 -17.92
N LEU A 195 -12.84 0.11 -17.20
CA LEU A 195 -13.33 1.46 -16.94
C LEU A 195 -12.54 2.04 -15.77
N TYR A 196 -11.70 3.03 -16.03
CA TYR A 196 -10.95 3.74 -15.01
C TYR A 196 -11.63 5.05 -14.65
N GLU A 197 -11.87 5.24 -13.35
CA GLU A 197 -12.47 6.44 -12.80
C GLU A 197 -11.52 7.10 -11.80
N ILE A 198 -11.34 8.41 -11.93
CA ILE A 198 -10.55 9.24 -11.05
C ILE A 198 -11.18 10.64 -10.93
N ALA A 199 -11.63 11.03 -9.73
CA ALA A 199 -12.54 12.15 -9.56
C ALA A 199 -13.73 12.03 -10.54
N HIS A 200 -14.03 13.06 -11.34
CA HIS A 200 -15.05 13.01 -12.38
C HIS A 200 -14.53 12.53 -13.75
N LEU A 201 -13.23 12.23 -13.87
CA LEU A 201 -12.64 11.77 -15.13
C LEU A 201 -12.88 10.28 -15.33
N GLN A 202 -13.15 9.87 -16.57
CA GLN A 202 -13.37 8.46 -16.92
C GLN A 202 -12.65 8.08 -18.20
N TYR A 203 -11.98 6.94 -18.17
CA TYR A 203 -11.24 6.39 -19.31
C TYR A 203 -11.62 4.93 -19.54
N LEU A 204 -11.78 4.55 -20.81
CA LEU A 204 -11.87 3.16 -21.26
C LEU A 204 -10.46 2.72 -21.67
N VAL A 205 -9.85 1.86 -20.87
CA VAL A 205 -8.54 1.28 -21.15
C VAL A 205 -8.76 -0.09 -21.77
N VAL A 206 -8.46 -0.25 -23.04
CA VAL A 206 -8.86 -1.39 -23.86
C VAL A 206 -7.66 -2.04 -24.54
N ARG A 207 -7.61 -3.36 -24.54
CA ARG A 207 -6.63 -4.10 -25.34
C ARG A 207 -7.08 -4.12 -26.80
N THR A 208 -6.35 -3.43 -27.66
CA THR A 208 -6.66 -3.28 -29.10
C THR A 208 -5.92 -4.29 -29.97
N GLY A 209 -4.84 -4.87 -29.44
CA GLY A 209 -4.04 -5.91 -30.08
C GLY A 209 -3.35 -6.78 -29.04
N PRO A 210 -2.68 -7.86 -29.46
CA PRO A 210 -2.01 -8.78 -28.53
C PRO A 210 -1.02 -8.08 -27.59
N ASN A 211 -0.33 -7.06 -28.10
CA ASN A 211 0.65 -6.26 -27.36
C ASN A 211 0.31 -4.76 -27.39
N GLU A 212 -0.94 -4.39 -27.64
CA GLU A 212 -1.37 -3.01 -27.74
C GLU A 212 -2.54 -2.74 -26.82
N ILE A 213 -2.42 -1.70 -26.01
CA ILE A 213 -3.47 -1.18 -25.13
C ILE A 213 -3.63 0.31 -25.43
N LYS A 214 -4.86 0.77 -25.57
CA LYS A 214 -5.21 2.18 -25.72
C LYS A 214 -6.14 2.64 -24.60
N ALA A 215 -6.15 3.93 -24.37
CA ALA A 215 -7.04 4.56 -23.39
C ALA A 215 -7.83 5.67 -24.08
N HIS A 216 -9.14 5.68 -23.91
CA HIS A 216 -10.04 6.66 -24.51
C HIS A 216 -10.89 7.31 -23.42
N VAL A 217 -11.19 8.59 -23.58
CA VAL A 217 -12.18 9.27 -22.73
C VAL A 217 -13.52 8.58 -22.91
N ASN A 218 -14.15 8.22 -21.80
CA ASN A 218 -15.44 7.52 -21.80
C ASN A 218 -16.63 8.47 -22.04
N ALA A 219 -16.60 9.20 -23.15
CA ALA A 219 -17.66 10.15 -23.50
C ALA A 219 -17.89 10.17 -25.00
N CYS A 220 -19.16 10.04 -25.41
CA CYS A 220 -19.58 10.19 -26.79
C CYS A 220 -19.37 11.63 -27.27
N LEU A 221 -18.69 11.83 -28.40
CA LEU A 221 -18.36 13.16 -28.94
C LEU A 221 -19.60 13.93 -29.44
N HIS A 222 -20.78 13.27 -29.55
CA HIS A 222 -22.01 13.97 -29.90
C HIS A 222 -22.53 14.83 -28.72
N ARG A 223 -22.87 14.22 -27.55
CA ARG A 223 -23.48 14.92 -26.41
C ARG A 223 -22.97 14.41 -25.07
N GLY A 224 -21.80 13.82 -25.00
CA GLY A 224 -21.13 13.44 -23.76
C GLY A 224 -21.66 12.19 -23.07
N ARG A 225 -22.63 11.43 -23.65
CA ARG A 225 -23.10 10.18 -23.02
C ARG A 225 -21.92 9.21 -22.83
N GLN A 226 -21.77 8.66 -21.62
CA GLN A 226 -20.79 7.59 -21.36
C GLN A 226 -20.99 6.44 -22.36
N LEU A 227 -19.90 5.95 -22.94
CA LEU A 227 -19.91 4.83 -23.87
C LEU A 227 -20.05 3.49 -23.14
N ARG A 228 -19.52 3.39 -21.92
CA ARG A 228 -19.61 2.21 -21.04
C ARG A 228 -19.79 2.66 -19.59
N GLU A 229 -20.51 1.83 -18.82
CA GLU A 229 -20.83 2.05 -17.40
C GLU A 229 -20.11 1.06 -16.47
N CYS A 230 -19.40 0.06 -17.04
CA CYS A 230 -18.67 -0.96 -16.30
C CYS A 230 -17.51 -1.50 -17.15
N HIS A 231 -16.66 -2.33 -16.54
CA HIS A 231 -15.67 -3.13 -17.26
C HIS A 231 -16.37 -4.11 -18.21
N GLY A 232 -15.67 -4.56 -19.24
CA GLY A 232 -16.24 -5.53 -20.17
C GLY A 232 -15.20 -6.31 -20.94
N LYS A 233 -15.67 -7.35 -21.63
CA LYS A 233 -14.82 -8.28 -22.38
C LYS A 233 -15.25 -8.39 -23.83
N LYS A 234 -14.28 -8.67 -24.71
CA LYS A 234 -14.49 -8.98 -26.15
C LYS A 234 -15.31 -7.92 -26.90
N ALA A 235 -15.16 -6.65 -26.52
CA ALA A 235 -15.76 -5.56 -27.27
C ALA A 235 -15.13 -5.47 -28.67
N THR A 236 -15.94 -5.29 -29.69
CA THR A 236 -15.52 -5.05 -31.07
C THR A 236 -15.66 -3.59 -31.45
N GLU A 237 -16.45 -2.85 -30.67
CA GLU A 237 -16.76 -1.43 -30.88
C GLU A 237 -17.29 -0.78 -29.60
N PHE A 238 -17.25 0.54 -29.55
CA PHE A 238 -17.89 1.35 -28.52
C PHE A 238 -19.05 2.13 -29.15
N ARG A 239 -20.26 1.57 -29.09
CA ARG A 239 -21.48 2.21 -29.57
C ARG A 239 -22.13 3.00 -28.45
N CYS A 240 -22.44 4.26 -28.75
CA CYS A 240 -23.20 5.14 -27.87
C CYS A 240 -24.65 4.65 -27.77
N PRO A 241 -25.18 4.39 -26.57
CA PRO A 241 -26.55 3.89 -26.41
C PRO A 241 -27.62 4.97 -26.68
N TYR A 242 -27.23 6.25 -26.84
CA TYR A 242 -28.16 7.33 -27.04
C TYR A 242 -28.59 7.48 -28.51
N HIS A 243 -27.64 7.80 -29.42
CA HIS A 243 -27.96 8.00 -30.83
C HIS A 243 -27.19 7.04 -31.76
N GLY A 244 -26.46 6.07 -31.21
CA GLY A 244 -25.83 5.01 -31.98
C GLY A 244 -24.51 5.40 -32.69
N TRP A 245 -23.92 6.58 -32.42
CA TRP A 245 -22.57 6.86 -32.92
C TRP A 245 -21.62 5.80 -32.36
N THR A 246 -20.75 5.29 -33.21
CA THR A 246 -19.96 4.09 -32.92
C THR A 246 -18.52 4.31 -33.27
N TRP A 247 -17.62 3.96 -32.37
CA TRP A 247 -16.18 3.94 -32.56
C TRP A 247 -15.65 2.51 -32.53
N ASN A 248 -14.63 2.23 -33.30
CA ASN A 248 -13.80 1.04 -33.15
C ASN A 248 -13.14 1.02 -31.78
N ILE A 249 -12.61 -0.13 -31.36
CA ILE A 249 -11.90 -0.23 -30.06
C ILE A 249 -10.60 0.58 -30.02
N ASP A 250 -10.05 0.95 -31.18
CA ASP A 250 -8.89 1.86 -31.29
C ASP A 250 -9.26 3.35 -31.16
N GLY A 251 -10.56 3.64 -30.99
CA GLY A 251 -11.12 4.98 -30.84
C GLY A 251 -11.46 5.68 -32.15
N SER A 252 -11.19 5.09 -33.31
CA SER A 252 -11.54 5.68 -34.62
C SER A 252 -13.05 5.61 -34.88
N MET A 253 -13.61 6.65 -35.50
CA MET A 253 -15.03 6.71 -35.84
C MET A 253 -15.40 5.63 -36.86
N ARG A 254 -16.29 4.73 -36.49
CA ARG A 254 -16.82 3.67 -37.34
C ARG A 254 -18.13 4.07 -38.03
N LEU A 255 -19.07 4.59 -37.25
CA LEU A 255 -20.41 4.93 -37.75
C LEU A 255 -20.92 6.21 -37.09
N MET A 256 -21.32 7.16 -37.90
CA MET A 256 -22.09 8.32 -37.48
C MET A 256 -23.52 8.14 -38.02
N THR A 257 -24.46 7.91 -37.13
CA THR A 257 -25.88 7.84 -37.54
C THR A 257 -26.38 9.22 -37.99
N ALA A 258 -27.18 9.26 -39.03
CA ALA A 258 -27.69 10.50 -39.65
C ALA A 258 -26.55 11.46 -40.07
N GLU A 259 -25.43 10.95 -40.55
CA GLU A 259 -24.24 11.73 -40.93
C GLU A 259 -24.56 12.85 -41.93
N TRP A 260 -25.56 12.64 -42.81
CA TRP A 260 -26.04 13.62 -43.75
C TRP A 260 -26.55 14.92 -43.12
N ASP A 261 -26.97 14.87 -41.85
CA ASP A 261 -27.49 16.01 -41.06
C ASP A 261 -26.38 16.67 -40.21
N PHE A 262 -25.12 16.20 -40.32
CA PHE A 262 -23.95 16.71 -39.64
C PHE A 262 -22.86 17.10 -40.64
N PRO A 263 -23.12 18.08 -41.54
CA PRO A 263 -22.17 18.43 -42.62
C PRO A 263 -20.83 18.93 -42.01
N GLY A 264 -19.71 18.29 -42.38
CA GLY A 264 -18.36 18.67 -41.94
C GLY A 264 -17.96 18.23 -40.53
N VAL A 265 -18.87 17.62 -39.74
CA VAL A 265 -18.58 17.25 -38.34
C VAL A 265 -17.72 15.99 -38.24
N ARG A 266 -17.77 15.08 -39.21
CA ARG A 266 -17.09 13.78 -39.12
C ARG A 266 -15.59 13.90 -38.89
N GLU A 267 -14.95 14.89 -39.47
CA GLU A 267 -13.50 15.10 -39.29
C GLU A 267 -13.18 15.47 -37.84
N ASP A 268 -13.98 16.36 -37.24
CA ASP A 268 -13.81 16.82 -35.84
C ASP A 268 -14.04 15.70 -34.82
N VAL A 269 -14.85 14.69 -35.15
CA VAL A 269 -15.21 13.58 -34.25
C VAL A 269 -14.61 12.24 -34.73
N SER A 270 -13.62 12.28 -35.60
CA SER A 270 -13.01 11.08 -36.22
C SER A 270 -12.33 10.16 -35.22
N GLN A 271 -11.88 10.69 -34.07
CA GLN A 271 -11.13 9.96 -33.07
C GLN A 271 -11.57 10.36 -31.65
N LEU A 272 -11.84 9.38 -30.78
CA LEU A 272 -12.01 9.62 -29.35
C LEU A 272 -10.72 10.22 -28.78
N ALA A 273 -10.86 11.24 -27.92
CA ALA A 273 -9.73 11.73 -27.14
C ALA A 273 -9.20 10.60 -26.24
N GLY A 274 -7.89 10.56 -26.07
CA GLY A 274 -7.25 9.47 -25.35
C GLY A 274 -6.24 9.94 -24.30
N ALA A 275 -5.58 8.98 -23.69
CA ALA A 275 -4.43 9.16 -22.83
C ALA A 275 -3.26 8.33 -23.34
N LYS A 276 -2.03 8.76 -23.05
CA LYS A 276 -0.85 7.92 -23.25
C LYS A 276 -0.96 6.67 -22.38
N VAL A 277 -0.49 5.54 -22.89
CA VAL A 277 -0.51 4.24 -22.18
C VAL A 277 0.92 3.72 -22.08
N HIS A 278 1.26 3.17 -20.94
CA HIS A 278 2.49 2.41 -20.73
C HIS A 278 2.19 1.17 -19.87
N THR A 279 2.93 0.08 -20.09
CA THR A 279 2.85 -1.13 -19.26
C THR A 279 4.18 -1.38 -18.57
N TRP A 280 4.14 -1.62 -17.27
CA TRP A 280 5.31 -1.94 -16.47
C TRP A 280 4.94 -2.93 -15.36
N GLY A 281 5.73 -3.97 -15.20
CA GLY A 281 5.54 -4.96 -14.13
C GLY A 281 4.19 -5.67 -14.17
N GLY A 282 3.54 -5.75 -15.34
CA GLY A 282 2.19 -6.29 -15.51
C GLY A 282 1.08 -5.33 -15.09
N PHE A 283 1.41 -4.07 -14.83
CA PHE A 283 0.45 -2.98 -14.59
C PHE A 283 0.29 -2.12 -15.84
N VAL A 284 -0.91 -1.60 -16.03
CA VAL A 284 -1.25 -0.63 -17.06
C VAL A 284 -1.33 0.75 -16.46
N PHE A 285 -0.57 1.69 -17.02
CA PHE A 285 -0.56 3.09 -16.63
C PHE A 285 -1.11 3.96 -17.75
N ILE A 286 -1.77 5.06 -17.37
CA ILE A 286 -2.16 6.10 -18.31
C ILE A 286 -1.62 7.46 -17.88
N ASN A 287 -1.42 8.34 -18.84
CA ASN A 287 -1.21 9.77 -18.60
C ASN A 287 -2.05 10.57 -19.58
N PRO A 288 -3.03 11.35 -19.11
CA PRO A 288 -3.89 12.15 -19.97
C PRO A 288 -3.18 13.34 -20.64
N ASP A 289 -2.00 13.74 -20.14
CA ASP A 289 -1.23 14.83 -20.72
C ASP A 289 -0.64 14.43 -22.08
N PRO A 290 -0.98 15.10 -23.18
CA PRO A 290 -0.36 14.84 -24.47
C PRO A 290 1.14 15.10 -24.45
N ASP A 291 1.63 15.99 -23.58
CA ASP A 291 3.04 16.36 -23.44
C ASP A 291 3.76 15.57 -22.33
N ALA A 292 3.13 14.51 -21.79
CA ALA A 292 3.73 13.69 -20.75
C ALA A 292 5.12 13.16 -21.15
N ILE A 293 6.08 13.26 -20.23
CA ILE A 293 7.40 12.63 -20.39
C ILE A 293 7.27 11.10 -20.41
N PRO A 294 8.24 10.37 -21.00
CA PRO A 294 8.25 8.91 -20.99
C PRO A 294 8.10 8.34 -19.57
N PHE A 295 7.47 7.17 -19.45
CA PHE A 295 7.23 6.54 -18.16
C PHE A 295 8.53 6.24 -17.40
N GLU A 296 9.56 5.78 -18.10
CA GLU A 296 10.87 5.46 -17.54
C GLU A 296 11.58 6.71 -16.97
N GLU A 297 11.42 7.84 -17.63
CA GLU A 297 11.92 9.12 -17.13
C GLU A 297 11.14 9.59 -15.90
N TYR A 298 9.82 9.34 -15.88
CA TYR A 298 8.95 9.69 -14.77
C TYR A 298 9.24 8.87 -13.51
N THR A 299 9.49 7.57 -13.66
CA THR A 299 9.77 6.64 -12.55
C THR A 299 11.20 6.75 -12.04
N GLY A 300 12.13 7.04 -12.93
CA GLY A 300 13.57 7.04 -12.66
C GLY A 300 14.19 5.63 -12.67
N PRO A 301 15.51 5.56 -12.89
CA PRO A 301 16.23 4.29 -12.99
C PRO A 301 16.26 3.51 -11.68
N GLU A 302 16.21 4.18 -10.54
CA GLU A 302 16.27 3.55 -9.22
C GLU A 302 15.05 2.66 -8.95
N MET A 303 13.85 3.15 -9.28
CA MET A 303 12.63 2.34 -9.17
C MET A 303 12.70 1.14 -10.11
N LEU A 304 13.07 1.36 -11.36
CA LEU A 304 13.12 0.29 -12.37
C LEU A 304 14.13 -0.80 -11.96
N GLU A 305 15.31 -0.41 -11.46
CA GLU A 305 16.32 -1.34 -10.98
C GLU A 305 15.86 -2.11 -9.75
N HIS A 306 15.21 -1.43 -8.80
CA HIS A 306 14.74 -2.03 -7.55
C HIS A 306 13.79 -3.21 -7.78
N TYR A 307 12.91 -3.10 -8.77
CA TYR A 307 11.91 -4.13 -9.08
C TYR A 307 12.35 -5.11 -10.18
N ALA A 308 13.50 -4.92 -10.82
CA ALA A 308 13.90 -5.68 -12.02
C ALA A 308 13.93 -7.20 -11.79
N LYS A 309 14.51 -7.64 -10.68
CA LYS A 309 14.62 -9.08 -10.35
C LYS A 309 13.32 -9.69 -9.82
N ILE A 310 12.44 -8.87 -9.24
CA ILE A 310 11.20 -9.34 -8.58
C ILE A 310 10.16 -9.79 -9.62
N LYS A 311 10.28 -9.34 -10.87
CA LYS A 311 9.42 -9.72 -12.00
C LYS A 311 7.93 -9.62 -11.66
N LEU A 312 7.45 -8.41 -11.30
CA LEU A 312 6.06 -8.18 -10.90
C LEU A 312 5.05 -8.64 -11.97
N GLN A 313 5.42 -8.67 -13.25
CA GLN A 313 4.63 -9.23 -14.34
C GLN A 313 4.39 -10.74 -14.20
N ASN A 314 5.28 -11.45 -13.50
CA ASN A 314 5.17 -12.88 -13.22
C ASN A 314 4.45 -13.15 -11.89
N ARG A 315 3.57 -12.25 -11.46
CA ARG A 315 2.73 -12.42 -10.28
C ARG A 315 1.25 -12.36 -10.66
N TYR A 316 0.42 -13.09 -9.94
CA TYR A 316 -1.04 -13.07 -10.13
C TYR A 316 -1.74 -12.44 -8.93
N LYS A 317 -2.92 -11.90 -9.14
CA LYS A 317 -3.74 -11.34 -8.06
C LYS A 317 -4.32 -12.45 -7.18
N GLN A 318 -3.77 -12.61 -6.00
CA GLN A 318 -4.29 -13.50 -4.95
C GLN A 318 -5.43 -12.84 -4.17
N ALA A 319 -5.39 -11.51 -4.05
CA ALA A 319 -6.47 -10.67 -3.52
C ALA A 319 -6.55 -9.37 -4.32
N ASP A 320 -7.75 -8.82 -4.43
CA ASP A 320 -8.05 -7.56 -5.10
C ASP A 320 -9.23 -6.91 -4.38
N ILE A 321 -8.94 -5.98 -3.46
CA ILE A 321 -9.93 -5.40 -2.57
C ILE A 321 -9.95 -3.89 -2.73
N VAL A 322 -11.12 -3.31 -2.95
CA VAL A 322 -11.34 -1.86 -2.90
C VAL A 322 -12.26 -1.53 -1.74
N LYS A 323 -11.81 -0.68 -0.84
CA LYS A 323 -12.63 -0.21 0.29
C LYS A 323 -12.80 1.30 0.24
N VAL A 324 -14.01 1.74 0.52
CA VAL A 324 -14.32 3.15 0.78
C VAL A 324 -13.83 3.53 2.18
N ILE A 325 -13.05 4.61 2.28
CA ILE A 325 -12.58 5.19 3.54
C ILE A 325 -13.12 6.62 3.65
N ARG A 326 -13.74 6.95 4.79
CA ARG A 326 -14.24 8.31 5.08
C ARG A 326 -13.10 9.24 5.46
N ALA A 327 -12.21 9.47 4.53
CA ALA A 327 -11.07 10.38 4.67
C ALA A 327 -10.58 10.81 3.29
N ASN A 328 -9.83 11.92 3.24
CA ASN A 328 -9.13 12.30 2.03
C ASN A 328 -8.10 11.23 1.64
N TRP A 329 -7.92 11.02 0.34
CA TRP A 329 -7.00 10.01 -0.19
C TRP A 329 -5.54 10.20 0.28
N LYS A 330 -5.11 11.45 0.54
CA LYS A 330 -3.78 11.75 1.07
C LYS A 330 -3.64 11.30 2.52
N VAL A 331 -4.65 11.55 3.36
CA VAL A 331 -4.66 11.08 4.76
C VAL A 331 -4.51 9.56 4.82
N ALA A 332 -5.28 8.85 3.97
CA ALA A 332 -5.20 7.39 3.91
C ALA A 332 -3.83 6.91 3.39
N MET A 333 -3.30 7.53 2.34
CA MET A 333 -2.02 7.14 1.73
C MET A 333 -0.83 7.38 2.68
N GLU A 334 -0.81 8.50 3.36
CA GLU A 334 0.30 8.91 4.22
C GLU A 334 0.54 7.92 5.37
N ALA A 335 -0.51 7.31 5.91
CA ALA A 335 -0.40 6.24 6.91
C ALA A 335 0.42 5.03 6.42
N PHE A 336 0.58 4.85 5.11
CA PHE A 336 1.35 3.77 4.49
C PHE A 336 2.67 4.24 3.87
N LEU A 337 3.10 5.46 4.18
CA LEU A 337 4.40 6.02 3.75
C LEU A 337 5.38 6.26 4.91
N GLU A 338 5.01 5.84 6.10
CA GLU A 338 5.84 5.87 7.30
C GLU A 338 5.57 4.60 8.13
N GLY A 339 6.47 4.26 9.03
CA GLY A 339 6.31 3.11 9.93
C GLY A 339 6.08 3.53 11.39
N TRP A 340 6.06 4.81 11.68
CA TRP A 340 6.06 5.33 13.04
C TRP A 340 4.77 5.05 13.81
N HIS A 341 3.63 5.06 13.13
CA HIS A 341 2.33 4.73 13.73
C HIS A 341 2.27 3.30 14.29
N THR A 342 3.15 2.39 13.82
CA THR A 342 3.21 1.00 14.31
C THR A 342 3.35 0.93 15.84
N LEU A 343 4.04 1.89 16.46
CA LEU A 343 4.23 1.93 17.91
C LEU A 343 2.91 1.98 18.69
N ALA A 344 1.92 2.69 18.16
CA ALA A 344 0.64 2.91 18.84
C ALA A 344 -0.52 2.19 18.13
N THR A 345 -0.51 2.13 16.80
CA THR A 345 -1.60 1.52 16.02
C THR A 345 -1.50 0.01 15.97
N HIS A 346 -0.28 -0.54 15.91
CA HIS A 346 -0.03 -1.99 15.78
C HIS A 346 0.88 -2.53 16.88
N PRO A 347 0.55 -2.34 18.17
CA PRO A 347 1.45 -2.73 19.25
C PRO A 347 1.82 -4.22 19.25
N GLN A 348 0.95 -5.10 18.77
CA GLN A 348 1.24 -6.53 18.61
C GLN A 348 2.38 -6.82 17.62
N MET A 349 2.60 -5.98 16.61
CA MET A 349 3.69 -6.15 15.65
C MET A 349 5.07 -5.96 16.28
N LEU A 350 5.16 -5.17 17.34
CA LEU A 350 6.40 -4.98 18.10
C LEU A 350 6.85 -6.26 18.81
N LEU A 351 5.92 -7.16 19.14
CA LEU A 351 6.23 -8.46 19.72
C LEU A 351 6.96 -9.37 18.73
N ALA A 352 6.69 -9.20 17.44
CA ALA A 352 7.41 -9.86 16.36
C ALA A 352 8.76 -9.20 16.05
N GLY A 353 9.15 -8.16 16.82
CA GLY A 353 10.41 -7.45 16.68
C GLY A 353 10.47 -6.46 15.53
N THR A 354 9.34 -6.06 14.98
CA THR A 354 9.30 -4.95 14.02
C THR A 354 9.53 -3.64 14.77
N GLU A 355 10.59 -2.93 14.44
CA GLU A 355 10.90 -1.64 15.06
C GLU A 355 10.99 -0.55 13.99
N VAL A 356 10.30 0.55 14.21
CA VAL A 356 10.19 1.65 13.25
C VAL A 356 11.47 2.45 13.07
N THR A 357 12.39 2.35 14.04
CA THR A 357 13.61 3.12 14.06
C THR A 357 14.70 2.59 13.11
N ASP A 358 14.57 1.37 12.61
CA ASP A 358 15.55 0.74 11.71
C ASP A 358 15.26 1.00 10.21
N GLY A 359 14.22 1.75 9.90
CA GLY A 359 13.86 2.09 8.53
C GLY A 359 14.84 3.03 7.85
N ARG A 360 15.10 2.82 6.56
CA ARG A 360 15.79 3.74 5.67
C ARG A 360 14.80 4.40 4.73
N TYR A 361 14.80 5.73 4.71
CA TYR A 361 13.90 6.55 3.91
C TYR A 361 14.68 7.21 2.78
N ASP A 362 14.38 6.84 1.54
CA ASP A 362 15.02 7.35 0.34
C ASP A 362 14.01 7.97 -0.60
N VAL A 363 14.39 9.05 -1.29
CA VAL A 363 13.56 9.71 -2.31
C VAL A 363 14.36 9.88 -3.60
N PHE A 364 13.86 9.30 -4.67
CA PHE A 364 14.44 9.37 -6.02
C PHE A 364 13.41 10.01 -6.97
N GLY A 365 13.41 11.33 -7.06
CA GLY A 365 12.47 12.06 -7.91
C GLY A 365 10.99 11.85 -7.53
N ASN A 366 10.24 11.16 -8.38
CA ASN A 366 8.83 10.85 -8.14
C ASN A 366 8.61 9.56 -7.32
N TRP A 367 9.66 8.80 -7.05
CA TRP A 367 9.59 7.57 -6.29
C TRP A 367 10.30 7.70 -4.94
N GLY A 368 9.59 7.32 -3.89
CA GLY A 368 10.14 7.21 -2.54
C GLY A 368 9.99 5.81 -1.98
N ARG A 369 10.90 5.39 -1.11
CA ARG A 369 10.82 4.12 -0.39
C ARG A 369 11.15 4.30 1.09
N LEU A 370 10.47 3.51 1.91
CA LEU A 370 10.83 3.19 3.28
C LEU A 370 11.25 1.72 3.30
N GLY A 371 12.53 1.43 3.53
CA GLY A 371 13.06 0.06 3.49
C GLY A 371 13.51 -0.44 4.85
N HIS A 372 13.15 -1.68 5.17
CA HIS A 372 13.67 -2.46 6.29
C HIS A 372 14.33 -3.73 5.75
N LEU A 373 15.55 -4.02 6.19
CA LEU A 373 16.27 -5.25 5.89
C LEU A 373 16.36 -6.19 7.09
N THR A 374 15.84 -5.76 8.23
CA THR A 374 15.84 -6.55 9.47
C THR A 374 14.44 -7.03 9.78
N SER A 375 14.34 -8.27 10.22
CA SER A 375 13.15 -8.79 10.87
C SER A 375 13.52 -9.16 12.31
N GLY A 376 12.85 -8.53 13.25
CA GLY A 376 12.67 -9.05 14.57
C GLY A 376 13.81 -8.97 15.56
N ALA A 377 14.95 -8.39 15.22
CA ALA A 377 16.10 -8.50 16.10
C ALA A 377 16.22 -7.35 17.11
N ALA A 378 15.93 -6.11 16.73
CA ALA A 378 16.07 -4.95 17.59
C ALA A 378 14.74 -4.27 17.86
N SER A 379 14.51 -3.87 19.09
CA SER A 379 13.38 -3.05 19.49
C SER A 379 13.84 -2.08 20.60
N PRO A 380 14.53 -0.99 20.23
CA PRO A 380 15.06 -0.02 21.20
C PRO A 380 14.00 0.55 22.13
N ASN A 381 12.78 0.80 21.64
CA ASN A 381 11.66 1.26 22.46
C ASN A 381 11.24 0.26 23.53
N ARG A 382 11.56 -1.03 23.35
CA ARG A 382 11.36 -2.10 24.34
C ARG A 382 12.64 -2.39 25.15
N GLY A 383 13.72 -1.68 24.90
CA GLY A 383 15.03 -1.94 25.51
C GLY A 383 15.72 -3.21 25.00
N ILE A 384 15.30 -3.73 23.86
CA ILE A 384 15.93 -4.90 23.22
C ILE A 384 16.95 -4.39 22.22
N ILE A 385 18.24 -4.49 22.58
CA ILE A 385 19.36 -3.99 21.79
C ILE A 385 20.36 -5.14 21.60
N PRO A 386 20.19 -5.99 20.57
CA PRO A 386 21.09 -7.09 20.27
C PRO A 386 22.44 -6.58 19.73
N SER A 387 23.48 -7.41 19.79
CA SER A 387 24.74 -7.09 19.11
C SER A 387 24.58 -7.14 17.59
N ARG A 388 25.52 -6.54 16.85
CA ARG A 388 25.54 -6.58 15.38
C ARG A 388 25.58 -8.02 14.85
N GLU A 389 26.34 -8.89 15.53
CA GLU A 389 26.46 -10.30 15.20
C GLU A 389 25.13 -11.03 15.37
N GLN A 390 24.41 -10.77 16.46
CA GLN A 390 23.08 -11.35 16.71
C GLN A 390 22.06 -10.89 15.65
N VAL A 391 22.12 -9.61 15.24
CA VAL A 391 21.26 -9.10 14.16
C VAL A 391 21.60 -9.78 12.84
N LEU A 392 22.88 -9.94 12.50
CA LEU A 392 23.32 -10.62 11.28
C LEU A 392 22.91 -12.09 11.27
N GLU A 393 23.03 -12.79 12.40
CA GLU A 393 22.58 -14.18 12.54
C GLU A 393 21.08 -14.31 12.30
N SER A 394 20.26 -13.45 12.93
CA SER A 394 18.82 -13.39 12.72
C SER A 394 18.46 -13.06 11.26
N HIS A 395 19.16 -12.10 10.66
CA HIS A 395 18.98 -11.73 9.26
C HIS A 395 19.23 -12.92 8.31
N ARG A 396 20.31 -13.66 8.53
CA ARG A 396 20.63 -14.86 7.74
C ARG A 396 19.63 -16.00 7.94
N ALA A 397 19.21 -16.23 9.18
CA ALA A 397 18.22 -17.28 9.49
C ALA A 397 16.86 -16.97 8.82
N THR A 398 16.45 -15.70 8.82
CA THR A 398 15.22 -15.25 8.14
C THR A 398 15.36 -15.38 6.62
N ALA A 399 16.51 -15.04 6.06
CA ALA A 399 16.79 -15.20 4.63
C ALA A 399 16.73 -16.67 4.21
N ASP A 400 17.30 -17.60 5.02
CA ASP A 400 17.24 -19.02 4.76
C ASP A 400 15.80 -19.55 4.78
N PHE A 401 15.00 -19.12 5.76
CA PHE A 401 13.59 -19.48 5.83
C PHE A 401 12.81 -18.95 4.60
N ASN A 402 13.00 -17.69 4.24
CA ASN A 402 12.33 -17.08 3.09
C ASN A 402 12.79 -17.74 1.77
N ARG A 403 14.07 -18.09 1.65
CA ARG A 403 14.63 -18.80 0.49
C ARG A 403 13.98 -20.18 0.32
N GLU A 404 13.87 -20.95 1.40
CA GLU A 404 13.23 -22.26 1.34
C GLU A 404 11.75 -22.18 1.02
N PHE A 405 11.05 -21.22 1.62
CA PHE A 405 9.63 -20.96 1.32
C PHE A 405 9.45 -20.59 -0.16
N LEU A 406 10.23 -19.65 -0.68
CA LEU A 406 10.14 -19.19 -2.06
C LEU A 406 10.58 -20.27 -3.06
N ARG A 407 11.53 -21.14 -2.68
CA ARG A 407 11.90 -22.30 -3.53
C ARG A 407 10.69 -23.18 -3.83
N GLY A 408 9.78 -23.32 -2.89
CA GLY A 408 8.50 -24.02 -3.12
C GLY A 408 7.59 -23.35 -4.16
N LEU A 409 7.76 -22.05 -4.40
CA LEU A 409 6.93 -21.26 -5.31
C LEU A 409 7.61 -21.00 -6.66
N ILE A 410 8.89 -20.63 -6.68
CA ILE A 410 9.62 -20.21 -7.89
C ILE A 410 10.80 -21.12 -8.24
N GLY A 411 10.98 -22.23 -7.50
CA GLY A 411 12.05 -23.19 -7.77
C GLY A 411 13.45 -22.60 -7.58
N GLU A 412 14.40 -23.04 -8.41
CA GLU A 412 15.81 -22.63 -8.31
C GLU A 412 16.05 -21.13 -8.66
N GLU A 413 15.07 -20.45 -9.21
CA GLU A 413 15.16 -19.00 -9.46
C GLU A 413 15.46 -18.23 -8.16
N VAL A 414 15.04 -18.75 -7.01
CA VAL A 414 15.30 -18.17 -5.69
C VAL A 414 16.80 -17.96 -5.42
N GLU A 415 17.67 -18.74 -6.04
CA GLU A 415 19.12 -18.64 -5.84
C GLU A 415 19.75 -17.37 -6.41
N GLN A 416 19.00 -16.63 -7.24
CA GLN A 416 19.44 -15.33 -7.76
C GLN A 416 19.24 -14.18 -6.77
N PHE A 417 18.57 -14.43 -5.63
CA PHE A 417 18.28 -13.42 -4.63
C PHE A 417 19.27 -13.44 -3.48
N THR A 418 19.65 -12.27 -3.03
CA THR A 418 20.51 -12.02 -1.88
C THR A 418 19.73 -12.16 -0.57
N ASP A 419 20.43 -12.19 0.55
CA ASP A 419 19.77 -12.22 1.86
C ASP A 419 18.98 -10.93 2.11
N ALA A 420 19.52 -9.80 1.66
CA ALA A 420 18.85 -8.50 1.76
C ALA A 420 17.53 -8.48 0.94
N GLU A 421 17.56 -8.93 -0.31
CA GLU A 421 16.36 -8.98 -1.16
C GLU A 421 15.28 -9.92 -0.62
N LEU A 422 15.68 -11.02 0.05
CA LEU A 422 14.75 -11.97 0.67
C LEU A 422 14.11 -11.44 1.95
N ASN A 423 14.83 -10.60 2.68
CA ASN A 423 14.38 -10.03 3.96
C ASN A 423 13.75 -8.65 3.80
N GLU A 424 13.88 -8.05 2.63
CA GLU A 424 13.38 -6.72 2.42
C GLU A 424 11.87 -6.64 2.69
N THR A 425 11.51 -5.72 3.57
CA THR A 425 10.16 -5.20 3.72
C THR A 425 10.25 -3.71 3.44
N SER A 426 9.92 -3.31 2.23
CA SER A 426 9.90 -1.90 1.86
C SER A 426 8.54 -1.48 1.37
N PHE A 427 8.11 -0.34 1.90
CA PHE A 427 6.97 0.41 1.39
C PHE A 427 7.51 1.40 0.38
N SER A 428 6.80 1.61 -0.71
CA SER A 428 7.20 2.64 -1.65
C SER A 428 6.00 3.40 -2.18
N ASN A 429 6.24 4.54 -2.79
CA ASN A 429 5.22 5.28 -3.52
C ASN A 429 5.83 5.90 -4.76
N LEU A 430 5.26 5.58 -5.90
CA LEU A 430 5.41 6.38 -7.11
C LEU A 430 4.30 7.44 -7.12
N PHE A 431 4.69 8.70 -7.14
CA PHE A 431 3.72 9.80 -7.20
C PHE A 431 2.73 9.61 -8.36
N PRO A 432 1.40 9.83 -8.19
CA PRO A 432 0.81 10.35 -6.96
C PRO A 432 0.45 9.27 -5.93
N ASN A 433 0.13 8.04 -6.32
CA ASN A 433 -0.65 7.14 -5.48
C ASN A 433 -0.43 5.64 -5.72
N PHE A 434 0.64 5.26 -6.38
CA PHE A 434 0.95 3.85 -6.66
C PHE A 434 2.04 3.36 -5.72
N SER A 435 1.70 2.42 -4.83
CA SER A 435 2.55 1.99 -3.72
C SER A 435 2.78 0.48 -3.72
N PRO A 436 3.65 -0.05 -4.61
CA PRO A 436 4.05 -1.45 -4.56
C PRO A 436 5.07 -1.66 -3.44
N TRP A 437 4.97 -2.78 -2.72
CA TRP A 437 6.00 -3.19 -1.78
C TRP A 437 7.19 -3.77 -2.53
N GLY A 438 8.38 -3.51 -2.00
CA GLY A 438 9.63 -4.09 -2.48
C GLY A 438 9.86 -5.51 -1.97
N GLY A 439 10.98 -6.10 -2.36
CA GLY A 439 11.33 -7.46 -2.03
C GLY A 439 10.24 -8.45 -2.45
N TRP A 440 10.03 -9.47 -1.63
CA TRP A 440 8.98 -10.46 -1.85
C TRP A 440 7.65 -10.08 -1.19
N GLY A 441 7.52 -8.83 -0.74
CA GLY A 441 6.24 -8.27 -0.31
C GLY A 441 5.19 -8.44 -1.41
N ARG A 442 3.99 -8.89 -1.04
CA ARG A 442 2.92 -9.16 -2.02
C ARG A 442 1.98 -7.99 -2.19
N ILE A 443 2.14 -6.98 -1.37
CA ILE A 443 1.15 -5.91 -1.22
C ILE A 443 1.40 -4.83 -2.28
N VAL A 444 0.32 -4.38 -2.89
CA VAL A 444 0.30 -3.16 -3.71
C VAL A 444 -0.89 -2.32 -3.27
N TYR A 445 -0.62 -1.08 -2.90
CA TYR A 445 -1.67 -0.11 -2.60
C TYR A 445 -1.86 0.88 -3.73
N ARG A 446 -3.10 1.37 -3.83
CA ARG A 446 -3.44 2.57 -4.58
C ARG A 446 -4.52 3.33 -3.82
N PHE A 447 -4.29 4.60 -3.61
CA PHE A 447 -5.24 5.51 -2.96
C PHE A 447 -5.74 6.53 -3.98
N ARG A 448 -7.04 6.75 -4.06
CA ARG A 448 -7.62 7.70 -5.01
C ARG A 448 -8.88 8.35 -4.43
N PRO A 449 -9.23 9.59 -4.83
CA PRO A 449 -10.49 10.20 -4.44
C PRO A 449 -11.68 9.34 -4.87
N SER A 450 -12.74 9.35 -4.09
CA SER A 450 -14.04 8.74 -4.40
C SER A 450 -14.92 9.79 -5.09
N GLY A 451 -14.90 9.81 -6.42
CA GLY A 451 -15.55 10.88 -7.17
C GLY A 451 -15.00 12.26 -6.81
N ASP A 452 -15.87 13.26 -6.77
CA ASP A 452 -15.51 14.66 -6.43
C ASP A 452 -15.67 15.00 -4.94
N ASN A 453 -15.70 13.99 -4.07
CA ASN A 453 -15.81 14.17 -2.63
C ASN A 453 -14.42 14.18 -1.95
N PRO A 454 -13.90 15.32 -1.46
CA PRO A 454 -12.61 15.36 -0.78
C PRO A 454 -12.59 14.65 0.57
N ASP A 455 -13.74 14.33 1.14
CA ASP A 455 -13.91 13.68 2.45
C ASP A 455 -13.99 12.15 2.35
N GLU A 456 -13.81 11.59 1.15
CA GLU A 456 -13.91 10.15 0.91
C GLU A 456 -12.89 9.69 -0.12
N CYS A 457 -12.31 8.53 0.10
CA CYS A 457 -11.38 7.93 -0.84
C CYS A 457 -11.60 6.42 -1.00
N LEU A 458 -10.98 5.89 -2.03
CA LEU A 458 -10.91 4.47 -2.31
C LEU A 458 -9.49 3.96 -2.01
N MET A 459 -9.37 3.10 -1.01
CA MET A 459 -8.17 2.33 -0.74
C MET A 459 -8.25 1.01 -1.49
N HIS A 460 -7.37 0.83 -2.45
CA HIS A 460 -7.25 -0.40 -3.23
C HIS A 460 -6.04 -1.20 -2.76
N VAL A 461 -6.26 -2.46 -2.39
CA VAL A 461 -5.25 -3.38 -1.91
C VAL A 461 -5.21 -4.61 -2.82
N MET A 462 -4.07 -4.88 -3.41
CA MET A 462 -3.82 -6.12 -4.14
C MET A 462 -2.76 -6.95 -3.42
N LEU A 463 -2.95 -8.26 -3.37
CA LEU A 463 -1.90 -9.21 -3.01
C LEU A 463 -1.44 -9.95 -4.27
N LEU A 464 -0.18 -9.75 -4.64
CA LEU A 464 0.43 -10.31 -5.83
C LEU A 464 1.35 -11.48 -5.46
N ALA A 465 0.87 -12.70 -5.67
CA ALA A 465 1.65 -13.92 -5.41
C ALA A 465 2.47 -14.34 -6.63
N PRO A 466 3.70 -14.80 -6.42
CA PRO A 466 4.47 -15.41 -7.50
C PRO A 466 3.92 -16.81 -7.84
N TRP A 467 4.20 -17.29 -9.05
CA TRP A 467 4.01 -18.69 -9.45
C TRP A 467 5.22 -19.17 -10.22
N ALA A 468 5.43 -20.48 -10.25
CA ALA A 468 6.59 -21.06 -10.90
C ALA A 468 6.52 -20.87 -12.42
N GLU A 469 7.64 -20.49 -13.02
CA GLU A 469 7.79 -20.40 -14.47
C GLU A 469 7.50 -21.77 -15.14
N GLY A 470 6.79 -21.75 -16.25
CA GLY A 470 6.38 -22.96 -16.96
C GLY A 470 5.16 -23.69 -16.39
N LYS A 471 4.63 -23.26 -15.23
CA LYS A 471 3.32 -23.72 -14.74
C LYS A 471 2.20 -22.81 -15.24
N PRO A 472 0.96 -23.31 -15.38
CA PRO A 472 -0.17 -22.46 -15.68
C PRO A 472 -0.31 -21.33 -14.65
N LYS A 473 -0.50 -20.11 -15.15
CA LYS A 473 -0.78 -18.96 -14.27
C LYS A 473 -2.11 -19.17 -13.55
N PRO A 474 -2.16 -19.07 -12.22
CA PRO A 474 -3.44 -19.11 -11.51
C PRO A 474 -4.37 -17.99 -11.99
N PRO A 475 -5.69 -18.22 -12.05
CA PRO A 475 -6.63 -17.17 -12.41
C PRO A 475 -6.57 -16.04 -11.39
N PRO A 476 -6.61 -14.76 -11.84
CA PRO A 476 -6.67 -13.64 -10.92
C PRO A 476 -8.00 -13.65 -10.16
N ARG A 477 -7.95 -13.23 -8.88
CA ARG A 477 -9.17 -13.03 -8.11
C ARG A 477 -9.93 -11.82 -8.64
N GLU A 478 -11.25 -11.96 -8.64
CA GLU A 478 -12.15 -10.85 -8.93
C GLU A 478 -12.05 -9.78 -7.84
N GLN A 479 -12.25 -8.53 -8.24
CA GLN A 479 -12.23 -7.41 -7.32
C GLN A 479 -13.42 -7.47 -6.35
N ARG A 480 -13.12 -7.39 -5.05
CA ARG A 480 -14.12 -7.25 -3.99
C ARG A 480 -14.23 -5.79 -3.59
N PHE A 481 -15.45 -5.30 -3.51
CA PHE A 481 -15.74 -3.97 -3.01
C PHE A 481 -16.28 -4.04 -1.58
N LEU A 482 -15.72 -3.21 -0.70
CA LEU A 482 -16.15 -3.02 0.68
C LEU A 482 -16.64 -1.58 0.86
N GLY A 483 -17.85 -1.43 1.37
CA GLY A 483 -18.40 -0.14 1.75
C GLY A 483 -17.69 0.45 2.98
N PRO A 484 -18.00 1.69 3.33
CA PRO A 484 -17.29 2.38 4.42
C PRO A 484 -17.47 1.70 5.79
N ASP A 485 -18.60 1.05 6.02
CA ASP A 485 -18.94 0.37 7.29
C ASP A 485 -18.63 -1.14 7.28
N ASP A 486 -18.24 -1.69 6.15
CA ASP A 486 -17.89 -3.11 6.03
C ASP A 486 -16.54 -3.37 6.69
N PRO A 487 -16.40 -4.34 7.61
CA PRO A 487 -15.10 -4.68 8.17
C PRO A 487 -14.20 -5.34 7.11
N TRP A 488 -12.88 -5.12 7.22
CA TRP A 488 -11.87 -5.75 6.35
C TRP A 488 -11.88 -7.28 6.44
N THR A 489 -12.35 -7.84 7.55
CA THR A 489 -12.47 -9.29 7.74
C THR A 489 -13.50 -9.95 6.83
N LEU A 490 -14.35 -9.18 6.14
CA LEU A 490 -15.18 -9.68 5.02
C LEU A 490 -14.35 -10.01 3.77
N ALA A 491 -13.05 -9.69 3.76
CA ALA A 491 -12.10 -10.06 2.73
C ALA A 491 -11.09 -11.08 3.28
N PRO A 492 -11.47 -12.36 3.49
CA PRO A 492 -10.61 -13.39 4.09
C PRO A 492 -9.37 -13.70 3.25
N GLU A 493 -9.36 -13.33 1.96
CA GLU A 493 -8.22 -13.40 1.07
C GLU A 493 -7.04 -12.51 1.50
N LEU A 494 -7.25 -11.57 2.41
CA LEU A 494 -6.18 -10.74 3.00
C LEU A 494 -5.47 -11.42 4.18
N GLY A 495 -6.04 -12.49 4.76
CA GLY A 495 -5.49 -13.10 5.97
C GLY A 495 -5.41 -12.11 7.14
N SER A 496 -4.39 -12.25 7.99
CA SER A 496 -4.17 -11.38 9.15
C SER A 496 -4.00 -9.90 8.80
N LEU A 497 -3.68 -9.57 7.55
CA LEU A 497 -3.60 -8.19 7.08
C LEU A 497 -4.95 -7.45 7.22
N ALA A 498 -6.08 -8.17 7.09
CA ALA A 498 -7.40 -7.58 7.31
C ALA A 498 -7.51 -6.96 8.71
N LYS A 499 -6.97 -7.60 9.75
CA LYS A 499 -7.00 -7.08 11.13
C LYS A 499 -6.05 -5.89 11.33
N ILE A 500 -4.95 -5.85 10.60
CA ILE A 500 -4.05 -4.70 10.59
C ILE A 500 -4.77 -3.48 9.99
N PHE A 501 -5.45 -3.67 8.87
CA PHE A 501 -6.26 -2.60 8.25
C PHE A 501 -7.44 -2.15 9.10
N GLU A 502 -8.03 -3.02 9.94
CA GLU A 502 -9.04 -2.57 10.90
C GLU A 502 -8.47 -1.54 11.87
N GLN A 503 -7.24 -1.73 12.33
CA GLN A 503 -6.57 -0.79 13.23
C GLN A 503 -6.25 0.53 12.53
N ASP A 504 -5.74 0.49 11.30
CA ASP A 504 -5.48 1.69 10.48
C ASP A 504 -6.77 2.46 10.23
N CYS A 505 -7.81 1.77 9.79
CA CYS A 505 -9.10 2.36 9.46
C CYS A 505 -9.92 2.82 10.67
N ARG A 506 -9.53 2.45 11.88
CA ARG A 506 -10.04 3.09 13.09
C ARG A 506 -9.49 4.52 13.25
N ASN A 507 -8.23 4.75 12.87
CA ASN A 507 -7.56 6.04 13.04
C ASN A 507 -7.77 6.99 11.86
N ILE A 508 -7.69 6.49 10.63
CA ILE A 508 -7.67 7.33 9.41
C ILE A 508 -8.89 8.26 9.30
N PRO A 509 -10.15 7.78 9.47
CA PRO A 509 -11.32 8.66 9.46
C PRO A 509 -11.30 9.69 10.60
N GLU A 510 -10.86 9.30 11.80
CA GLU A 510 -10.79 10.18 12.97
C GLU A 510 -9.72 11.27 12.80
N ILE A 511 -8.59 10.95 12.14
CA ILE A 511 -7.60 11.97 11.74
C ILE A 511 -8.27 12.98 10.83
N HIS A 512 -9.00 12.53 9.80
CA HIS A 512 -9.65 13.42 8.85
C HIS A 512 -10.70 14.35 9.53
N VAL A 513 -11.48 13.82 10.45
CA VAL A 513 -12.41 14.61 11.27
C VAL A 513 -11.65 15.65 12.09
N GLY A 514 -10.56 15.22 12.74
CA GLY A 514 -9.73 16.09 13.58
C GLY A 514 -9.07 17.24 12.79
N LEU A 515 -8.67 17.01 11.54
CA LEU A 515 -8.05 18.02 10.69
C LEU A 515 -8.96 19.22 10.45
N LYS A 516 -10.28 19.03 10.39
CA LYS A 516 -11.26 20.12 10.17
C LYS A 516 -11.35 21.10 11.35
N THR A 517 -10.93 20.67 12.54
CA THR A 517 -10.99 21.49 13.76
C THR A 517 -9.62 21.84 14.33
N LYS A 518 -8.55 21.29 13.75
CA LYS A 518 -7.18 21.42 14.26
C LYS A 518 -6.70 22.86 14.34
N GLN A 519 -6.11 23.22 15.49
CA GLN A 519 -5.46 24.49 15.72
C GLN A 519 -4.06 24.29 16.34
N PRO A 520 -3.02 24.88 15.77
CA PRO A 520 -3.01 25.66 14.52
C PRO A 520 -3.32 24.76 13.31
N PRO A 521 -3.79 25.33 12.18
CA PRO A 521 -4.34 24.57 11.05
C PRO A 521 -3.23 23.98 10.15
N TYR A 522 -2.31 23.23 10.73
CA TYR A 522 -1.19 22.58 10.05
C TYR A 522 -0.99 21.16 10.56
N ILE A 523 -0.62 20.25 9.67
CA ILE A 523 0.01 18.97 10.02
C ILE A 523 1.52 19.21 10.13
N TRP A 524 2.16 18.54 11.08
CA TRP A 524 3.60 18.60 11.29
C TRP A 524 4.22 17.27 10.90
N TYR A 525 5.28 17.30 10.09
CA TYR A 525 5.99 16.12 9.64
C TYR A 525 7.41 16.08 10.19
N SER A 526 7.81 14.91 10.68
CA SER A 526 9.17 14.65 11.13
C SER A 526 10.18 14.78 9.98
N ALA A 527 11.42 15.10 10.33
CA ALA A 527 12.46 15.36 9.33
C ALA A 527 12.90 14.09 8.61
N TYR A 528 12.88 12.93 9.28
CA TYR A 528 13.38 11.68 8.74
C TYR A 528 12.29 10.63 8.52
N GLN A 529 11.56 10.23 9.55
CA GLN A 529 10.59 9.13 9.45
C GLN A 529 9.40 9.43 8.52
N GLU A 530 9.11 10.71 8.28
CA GLU A 530 8.08 11.16 7.35
C GLU A 530 8.66 11.92 6.15
N SER A 531 9.95 11.71 5.85
CA SER A 531 10.63 12.41 4.76
C SER A 531 10.05 12.07 3.38
N VAL A 532 9.53 10.85 3.17
CA VAL A 532 8.82 10.47 1.95
C VAL A 532 7.51 11.24 1.80
N ILE A 533 6.79 11.48 2.90
CA ILE A 533 5.58 12.31 2.93
C ILE A 533 5.93 13.78 2.64
N ARG A 534 7.01 14.28 3.24
CA ARG A 534 7.51 15.65 2.96
C ARG A 534 7.87 15.83 1.48
N ALA A 535 8.55 14.84 0.89
CA ALA A 535 8.88 14.84 -0.54
C ALA A 535 7.61 14.80 -1.42
N PHE A 536 6.61 14.00 -1.02
CA PHE A 536 5.31 13.99 -1.68
C PHE A 536 4.67 15.38 -1.68
N HIS A 537 4.61 16.06 -0.53
CA HIS A 537 4.01 17.39 -0.43
C HIS A 537 4.78 18.50 -1.14
N ASP A 538 6.10 18.37 -1.26
CA ASP A 538 6.91 19.27 -2.08
C ASP A 538 6.59 19.09 -3.58
N ASN A 539 6.53 17.84 -4.04
CA ASN A 539 6.13 17.52 -5.42
C ASN A 539 4.69 17.97 -5.71
N TYR A 540 3.78 17.73 -4.78
CA TYR A 540 2.39 18.18 -4.83
C TYR A 540 2.28 19.70 -4.97
N ALA A 541 2.93 20.46 -4.09
CA ALA A 541 2.91 21.92 -4.11
C ALA A 541 3.47 22.49 -5.43
N ARG A 542 4.60 21.94 -5.90
CA ARG A 542 5.23 22.35 -7.16
C ARG A 542 4.31 22.11 -8.37
N ARG A 543 3.62 20.98 -8.42
CA ARG A 543 2.70 20.67 -9.53
C ARG A 543 1.46 21.53 -9.52
N LEU A 544 0.92 21.83 -8.36
CA LEU A 544 -0.23 22.73 -8.21
C LEU A 544 0.13 24.22 -8.33
N GLY A 545 1.43 24.56 -8.40
CA GLY A 545 1.87 25.96 -8.44
C GLY A 545 1.57 26.72 -7.15
N LEU A 546 1.58 26.04 -6.00
CA LEU A 546 1.27 26.66 -4.70
C LEU A 546 2.41 27.58 -4.24
N ALA A 547 2.07 28.67 -3.58
CA ALA A 547 3.02 29.52 -2.90
C ALA A 547 3.57 28.84 -1.63
N GLU A 548 4.72 29.33 -1.13
CA GLU A 548 5.28 28.85 0.12
C GLU A 548 4.29 29.03 1.28
N GLY A 549 3.99 27.93 1.98
CA GLY A 549 3.06 27.90 3.10
C GLY A 549 1.58 27.73 2.75
N GLU A 550 1.22 27.64 1.46
CA GLU A 550 -0.14 27.42 0.94
C GLU A 550 -0.61 25.93 0.89
#